data_15040cef9e70bdaef3bb5b79de24fcbe
#
_entry.id   15040cef9e70bdaef3bb5b79de24fcbe
#
_cell.length_a   1.000
_cell.length_b   1.000
_cell.length_c   1.000
_cell.angle_alpha   90.00
_cell.angle_beta   90.00
_cell.angle_gamma   90.00
#
_symmetry.space_group_name_H-M   'P 1'
#
loop_
_entity.id
_entity.type
_entity.pdbx_description
1 polymer ?
#
loop_
_entity_poly.entity_id
_entity_poly.type
_entity_poly.pdbx_seq_one_letter_code
_entity_poly.pdbx_strand_id
1 'polypeptide(L)'
;MRKSVVVNPLLKLVLFKRVPVGEYFFDFFNYSGIHRPVRLYTTPLSYVSDVTVKTTIEGTDGIVSYEIETAGASSEQPVHVVIRDEQGEIVAHGEGQKGKIIINDAHLWEPGAAYLYQFDITYGENSAENTDHYTLPFGVRTIEVTEKEFKINGKRFYFKGFGKHEDSDIRGKGLDQVLNVRDAELLKWMGANSFRTSHYPYSEEMMQLADRQGFVIIDEVPAVGMNLFIPNAPDVFTPERVNEKTLEHHKTVLRELYQRDKNHPCVVMWSVTNEPHSSEESARTYFTEVVKQIRSLDDTRPVTGVMCVDVQEDNISQLFDVVCINRYFAWYLHTGRIETIYPMMKKDLEDWHAKYHKPVIVTEYGADTIAGMHKLPEVIFSEEYQVSYLEENNRAIDSCDFVAGEHIWAFADFMTSFGLRRIDGNKKGIFTRQRQPKAAAFAIRKRWLEK
;
A
#
# COMPACT_ATOMS: atom_id res chain seq x y z
N MET A 1 -6.03 -3.77 -43.80
CA MET A 1 -6.67 -3.04 -42.71
C MET A 1 -6.03 -3.50 -41.39
N ARG A 2 -5.24 -2.64 -40.77
CA ARG A 2 -4.67 -2.91 -39.42
C ARG A 2 -5.71 -2.46 -38.38
N LYS A 3 -6.39 -3.38 -37.74
CA LYS A 3 -7.18 -3.07 -36.54
C LYS A 3 -6.27 -3.23 -35.32
N SER A 4 -5.80 -2.13 -34.79
CA SER A 4 -5.21 -2.10 -33.45
C SER A 4 -6.35 -2.07 -32.42
N VAL A 5 -6.51 -3.13 -31.67
CA VAL A 5 -7.41 -3.14 -30.52
C VAL A 5 -6.58 -2.67 -29.33
N VAL A 6 -6.80 -1.46 -28.88
CA VAL A 6 -6.22 -0.94 -27.63
C VAL A 6 -7.08 -1.47 -26.47
N VAL A 7 -6.62 -2.51 -25.80
CA VAL A 7 -7.34 -3.14 -24.68
C VAL A 7 -7.01 -2.46 -23.35
N ASN A 8 -5.90 -1.74 -23.28
CA ASN A 8 -5.47 -0.91 -22.14
C ASN A 8 -4.45 0.08 -22.70
N PRO A 9 -4.48 1.36 -22.35
CA PRO A 9 -3.47 2.31 -22.83
C PRO A 9 -2.03 1.93 -22.42
N LEU A 10 -1.87 1.08 -21.39
CA LEU A 10 -0.58 0.55 -20.91
C LEU A 10 -0.24 -0.82 -21.53
N LEU A 11 -1.12 -1.40 -22.35
CA LEU A 11 -0.90 -2.67 -23.03
C LEU A 11 -0.81 -2.44 -24.52
N LYS A 12 0.38 -2.66 -25.10
CA LYS A 12 0.58 -2.63 -26.55
C LYS A 12 0.44 -4.03 -27.11
N LEU A 13 -0.60 -4.28 -27.86
CA LEU A 13 -0.76 -5.55 -28.59
C LEU A 13 0.08 -5.51 -29.86
N VAL A 14 1.13 -6.31 -29.93
CA VAL A 14 1.96 -6.49 -31.11
C VAL A 14 1.57 -7.80 -31.81
N LEU A 15 1.16 -7.71 -33.08
CA LEU A 15 0.87 -8.88 -33.88
C LEU A 15 2.15 -9.39 -34.55
N PHE A 16 2.69 -10.50 -34.07
CA PHE A 16 3.78 -11.20 -34.69
C PHE A 16 3.26 -12.50 -35.32
N LYS A 17 3.36 -12.63 -36.65
CA LYS A 17 2.92 -13.83 -37.40
C LYS A 17 1.49 -14.32 -37.03
N ARG A 18 0.51 -13.40 -36.88
CA ARG A 18 -0.88 -13.70 -36.50
C ARG A 18 -1.11 -14.16 -35.06
N VAL A 19 -0.10 -14.14 -34.18
CA VAL A 19 -0.26 -14.39 -32.76
C VAL A 19 -0.22 -13.04 -32.04
N PRO A 20 -1.25 -12.67 -31.26
CA PRO A 20 -1.21 -11.46 -30.46
C PRO A 20 -0.22 -11.64 -29.30
N VAL A 21 0.74 -10.74 -29.17
CA VAL A 21 1.69 -10.70 -28.08
C VAL A 21 1.42 -9.44 -27.28
N GLY A 22 1.08 -9.59 -26.01
CA GLY A 22 0.92 -8.48 -25.07
C GLY A 22 2.27 -8.10 -24.46
N GLU A 23 2.59 -6.80 -24.45
CA GLU A 23 3.70 -6.25 -23.70
C GLU A 23 3.17 -5.55 -22.45
N TYR A 24 3.78 -5.85 -21.29
CA TYR A 24 3.47 -5.25 -20.00
C TYR A 24 4.64 -4.39 -19.55
N PHE A 25 4.34 -3.24 -18.94
CA PHE A 25 5.34 -2.36 -18.36
C PHE A 25 5.32 -2.41 -16.83
N PHE A 26 5.01 -3.58 -16.27
CA PHE A 26 5.06 -3.89 -14.85
C PHE A 26 5.48 -5.35 -14.63
N ASP A 27 6.01 -5.66 -13.47
CA ASP A 27 6.71 -6.92 -13.17
C ASP A 27 5.90 -7.83 -12.22
N PHE A 28 4.68 -8.17 -12.61
CA PHE A 28 3.87 -9.21 -11.97
C PHE A 28 2.94 -9.87 -12.99
N PHE A 29 2.48 -11.08 -12.70
CA PHE A 29 1.61 -11.80 -13.63
C PHE A 29 0.20 -11.19 -13.64
N ASN A 30 -0.31 -10.90 -14.82
CA ASN A 30 -1.64 -10.36 -15.00
C ASN A 30 -2.69 -11.49 -15.06
N TYR A 31 -3.10 -11.96 -13.89
CA TYR A 31 -4.17 -12.95 -13.78
C TYR A 31 -5.49 -12.38 -14.30
N SER A 32 -6.29 -13.26 -14.92
CA SER A 32 -7.62 -12.92 -15.44
C SER A 32 -8.70 -13.69 -14.67
N GLY A 33 -9.95 -13.25 -14.82
CA GLY A 33 -11.11 -13.86 -14.16
C GLY A 33 -11.55 -13.13 -12.89
N ILE A 34 -12.52 -13.72 -12.20
CA ILE A 34 -13.07 -13.20 -10.95
C ILE A 34 -12.22 -13.71 -9.79
N HIS A 35 -11.44 -12.84 -9.15
CA HIS A 35 -10.53 -13.20 -8.07
C HIS A 35 -10.95 -12.67 -6.69
N ARG A 36 -12.11 -12.01 -6.60
CA ARG A 36 -12.75 -11.59 -5.35
C ARG A 36 -14.12 -12.24 -5.22
N PRO A 37 -14.67 -12.39 -3.99
CA PRO A 37 -16.02 -12.88 -3.81
C PRO A 37 -17.05 -12.02 -4.54
N VAL A 38 -18.04 -12.67 -5.12
CA VAL A 38 -19.26 -12.02 -5.61
C VAL A 38 -20.36 -12.29 -4.60
N ARG A 39 -20.96 -11.24 -4.05
CA ARG A 39 -21.98 -11.32 -3.01
C ARG A 39 -23.29 -10.74 -3.52
N LEU A 40 -24.39 -11.37 -3.16
CA LEU A 40 -25.72 -10.83 -3.32
C LEU A 40 -26.25 -10.46 -1.93
N TYR A 41 -26.70 -9.24 -1.76
CA TYR A 41 -27.28 -8.77 -0.51
C TYR A 41 -28.61 -8.06 -0.77
N THR A 42 -29.44 -7.95 0.26
CA THR A 42 -30.68 -7.19 0.25
C THR A 42 -30.63 -6.12 1.31
N THR A 43 -31.34 -5.03 1.08
CA THR A 43 -31.48 -3.94 2.04
C THR A 43 -32.98 -3.70 2.29
N PRO A 44 -33.37 -3.07 3.40
CA PRO A 44 -34.66 -2.40 3.51
C PRO A 44 -34.86 -1.38 2.40
N LEU A 45 -36.10 -0.86 2.25
CA LEU A 45 -36.43 0.17 1.25
C LEU A 45 -35.69 1.50 1.50
N SER A 46 -35.33 1.75 2.75
CA SER A 46 -34.47 2.88 3.16
C SER A 46 -33.32 2.29 3.97
N TYR A 47 -32.08 2.61 3.60
CA TYR A 47 -30.89 1.94 4.13
C TYR A 47 -29.68 2.87 4.25
N VAL A 48 -28.71 2.47 5.04
CA VAL A 48 -27.39 3.12 5.14
C VAL A 48 -26.58 2.78 3.87
N SER A 49 -26.23 3.79 3.09
CA SER A 49 -25.51 3.61 1.82
C SER A 49 -24.00 3.80 1.96
N ASP A 50 -23.54 4.66 2.88
CA ASP A 50 -22.13 4.86 3.16
C ASP A 50 -21.91 5.36 4.59
N VAL A 51 -20.73 5.07 5.16
CA VAL A 51 -20.32 5.51 6.49
C VAL A 51 -18.88 6.01 6.41
N THR A 52 -18.64 7.19 6.95
CA THR A 52 -17.27 7.75 7.10
C THR A 52 -17.04 8.01 8.58
N VAL A 53 -15.95 7.44 9.12
CA VAL A 53 -15.50 7.65 10.50
C VAL A 53 -14.09 8.24 10.48
N LYS A 54 -13.92 9.39 11.13
CA LYS A 54 -12.62 10.04 11.33
C LYS A 54 -12.36 10.16 12.81
N THR A 55 -11.12 9.89 13.24
CA THR A 55 -10.76 9.94 14.65
C THR A 55 -9.64 10.93 14.92
N THR A 56 -9.71 11.59 16.07
CA THR A 56 -8.63 12.40 16.66
C THR A 56 -8.53 12.11 18.15
N ILE A 57 -7.50 12.63 18.81
CA ILE A 57 -7.22 12.39 20.22
C ILE A 57 -7.11 13.77 20.91
N GLU A 58 -7.84 13.98 22.01
CA GLU A 58 -7.72 15.15 22.86
C GLU A 58 -7.45 14.70 24.31
N GLY A 59 -6.21 14.87 24.77
CA GLY A 59 -5.77 14.32 26.05
C GLY A 59 -5.76 12.80 26.02
N THR A 60 -6.62 12.15 26.82
CA THR A 60 -6.85 10.69 26.82
C THR A 60 -8.09 10.29 26.05
N ASP A 61 -8.90 11.27 25.62
CA ASP A 61 -10.19 11.00 24.99
C ASP A 61 -10.06 10.82 23.49
N GLY A 62 -10.82 9.87 22.96
CA GLY A 62 -10.99 9.66 21.52
C GLY A 62 -12.16 10.50 20.99
N ILE A 63 -11.90 11.32 20.00
CA ILE A 63 -12.93 12.10 19.30
C ILE A 63 -13.27 11.41 18.01
N VAL A 64 -14.51 10.95 17.88
CA VAL A 64 -15.03 10.24 16.70
C VAL A 64 -15.96 11.19 15.94
N SER A 65 -15.52 11.69 14.78
CA SER A 65 -16.36 12.44 13.84
C SER A 65 -16.92 11.46 12.81
N TYR A 66 -18.23 11.52 12.56
CA TYR A 66 -18.85 10.61 11.61
C TYR A 66 -19.81 11.29 10.64
N GLU A 67 -19.94 10.68 9.47
CA GLU A 67 -20.93 11.01 8.46
C GLU A 67 -21.57 9.73 7.94
N ILE A 68 -22.89 9.64 7.95
CA ILE A 68 -23.71 8.51 7.50
C ILE A 68 -24.55 8.98 6.33
N GLU A 69 -24.33 8.38 5.18
CA GLU A 69 -25.19 8.59 4.01
C GLU A 69 -26.31 7.53 3.99
N THR A 70 -27.50 7.96 3.62
CA THR A 70 -28.66 7.09 3.53
C THR A 70 -29.28 7.16 2.14
N ALA A 71 -29.90 6.07 1.71
CA ALA A 71 -30.56 5.99 0.42
C ALA A 71 -31.93 5.28 0.53
N GLY A 72 -32.78 5.42 -0.49
CA GLY A 72 -34.06 4.74 -0.59
C GLY A 72 -35.29 5.64 -0.55
N ALA A 73 -36.45 5.06 -0.19
CA ALA A 73 -37.76 5.69 -0.37
C ALA A 73 -38.04 6.82 0.64
N SER A 74 -37.40 6.84 1.80
CA SER A 74 -37.55 7.88 2.83
C SER A 74 -36.17 8.25 3.35
N SER A 75 -35.83 9.54 3.26
CA SER A 75 -34.55 10.10 3.74
C SER A 75 -34.63 10.72 5.14
N GLU A 76 -35.78 10.71 5.78
CA GLU A 76 -36.04 11.43 7.05
C GLU A 76 -36.31 10.49 8.24
N GLN A 77 -35.66 9.32 8.24
CA GLN A 77 -35.75 8.43 9.40
C GLN A 77 -34.67 8.80 10.44
N PRO A 78 -34.90 8.55 11.74
CA PRO A 78 -33.92 8.77 12.77
C PRO A 78 -32.70 7.86 12.57
N VAL A 79 -31.51 8.42 12.83
CA VAL A 79 -30.23 7.68 12.86
C VAL A 79 -29.74 7.67 14.30
N HIS A 80 -29.56 6.48 14.85
CA HIS A 80 -28.97 6.28 16.16
C HIS A 80 -27.63 5.57 16.00
N VAL A 81 -26.63 6.04 16.75
CA VAL A 81 -25.29 5.47 16.77
C VAL A 81 -24.96 5.02 18.18
N VAL A 82 -24.43 3.81 18.29
CA VAL A 82 -23.89 3.27 19.54
C VAL A 82 -22.46 2.83 19.30
N ILE A 83 -21.54 3.26 20.15
CA ILE A 83 -20.17 2.77 20.12
C ILE A 83 -19.99 1.74 21.22
N ARG A 84 -19.48 0.55 20.86
CA ARG A 84 -19.13 -0.52 21.78
C ARG A 84 -17.64 -0.78 21.79
N ASP A 85 -17.16 -1.19 22.95
CA ASP A 85 -15.80 -1.70 23.13
C ASP A 85 -15.65 -3.15 22.67
N GLU A 86 -14.46 -3.74 22.80
CA GLU A 86 -14.19 -5.15 22.46
C GLU A 86 -14.92 -6.15 23.36
N GLN A 87 -15.41 -5.73 24.52
CA GLN A 87 -16.23 -6.54 25.43
C GLN A 87 -17.73 -6.46 25.08
N GLY A 88 -18.10 -5.58 24.14
CA GLY A 88 -19.46 -5.34 23.73
C GLY A 88 -20.22 -4.33 24.61
N GLU A 89 -19.53 -3.71 25.58
CA GLU A 89 -20.12 -2.68 26.45
C GLU A 89 -20.28 -1.37 25.70
N ILE A 90 -21.38 -0.67 25.98
CA ILE A 90 -21.64 0.63 25.35
C ILE A 90 -20.78 1.71 26.02
N VAL A 91 -19.92 2.35 25.25
CA VAL A 91 -19.02 3.38 25.73
C VAL A 91 -19.44 4.80 25.31
N ALA A 92 -20.25 4.93 24.27
CA ALA A 92 -20.74 6.23 23.83
C ALA A 92 -21.97 6.12 22.91
N HIS A 93 -22.68 7.23 22.70
CA HIS A 93 -23.86 7.33 21.83
C HIS A 93 -23.77 8.56 20.93
N GLY A 94 -24.46 8.49 19.80
CA GLY A 94 -24.64 9.61 18.87
C GLY A 94 -26.01 9.54 18.20
N GLU A 95 -26.44 10.66 17.65
CA GLU A 95 -27.70 10.78 16.92
C GLU A 95 -27.50 11.62 15.64
N GLY A 96 -28.30 11.30 14.63
CA GLY A 96 -28.29 11.99 13.35
C GLY A 96 -27.22 11.46 12.38
N GLN A 97 -27.32 11.92 11.14
CA GLN A 97 -26.46 11.48 10.05
C GLN A 97 -25.03 12.01 10.16
N LYS A 98 -24.80 13.06 10.93
CA LYS A 98 -23.46 13.65 11.14
C LYS A 98 -23.32 14.07 12.61
N GLY A 99 -22.15 13.81 13.18
CA GLY A 99 -21.89 14.17 14.56
C GLY A 99 -20.45 13.98 15.00
N LYS A 100 -20.23 14.35 16.27
CA LYS A 100 -19.02 14.06 17.02
C LYS A 100 -19.41 13.30 18.30
N ILE A 101 -18.68 12.26 18.59
CA ILE A 101 -18.85 11.43 19.78
C ILE A 101 -17.51 11.42 20.52
N ILE A 102 -17.53 11.51 21.85
CA ILE A 102 -16.37 11.43 22.70
C ILE A 102 -16.35 10.06 23.37
N ILE A 103 -15.25 9.36 23.24
CA ILE A 103 -14.96 8.15 24.01
C ILE A 103 -13.97 8.57 25.10
N ASN A 104 -14.44 8.59 26.36
CA ASN A 104 -13.61 8.97 27.49
C ASN A 104 -12.54 7.90 27.73
N ASP A 105 -11.30 8.31 28.02
CA ASP A 105 -10.15 7.41 28.26
C ASP A 105 -10.04 6.30 27.19
N ALA A 106 -10.02 6.70 25.92
CA ALA A 106 -10.10 5.80 24.78
C ALA A 106 -8.89 4.87 24.67
N HIS A 107 -9.15 3.59 24.45
CA HIS A 107 -8.13 2.64 24.00
C HIS A 107 -7.77 2.96 22.54
N LEU A 108 -6.48 3.21 22.29
CA LEU A 108 -6.01 3.59 20.96
C LEU A 108 -5.71 2.35 20.12
N TRP A 109 -5.98 2.46 18.82
CA TRP A 109 -5.41 1.53 17.88
C TRP A 109 -3.92 1.85 17.71
N GLU A 110 -3.06 0.91 18.06
CA GLU A 110 -1.61 1.04 17.95
C GLU A 110 -1.01 -0.10 17.11
N PRO A 111 0.07 0.15 16.36
CA PRO A 111 0.80 -0.91 15.67
C PRO A 111 1.21 -2.04 16.61
N GLY A 112 0.81 -3.29 16.30
CA GLY A 112 1.09 -4.47 17.12
C GLY A 112 0.21 -4.62 18.38
N ALA A 113 -0.59 -3.62 18.72
CA ALA A 113 -1.54 -3.62 19.85
C ALA A 113 -2.87 -3.01 19.42
N ALA A 114 -3.46 -3.58 18.40
CA ALA A 114 -4.69 -3.10 17.78
C ALA A 114 -5.87 -3.21 18.76
N TYR A 115 -6.62 -2.12 18.89
CA TYR A 115 -7.89 -2.09 19.61
C TYR A 115 -8.97 -1.56 18.66
N LEU A 116 -10.09 -2.29 18.56
CA LEU A 116 -11.18 -1.94 17.66
C LEU A 116 -12.48 -1.76 18.41
N TYR A 117 -13.09 -0.60 18.25
CA TYR A 117 -14.47 -0.35 18.63
C TYR A 117 -15.42 -0.82 17.54
N GLN A 118 -16.68 -1.03 17.90
CA GLN A 118 -17.78 -1.25 16.98
C GLN A 118 -18.65 0.01 16.91
N PHE A 119 -18.88 0.49 15.70
CA PHE A 119 -19.76 1.61 15.38
C PHE A 119 -21.06 1.04 14.85
N ASP A 120 -22.04 0.88 15.75
CA ASP A 120 -23.35 0.33 15.43
C ASP A 120 -24.32 1.43 15.02
N ILE A 121 -24.92 1.31 13.85
CA ILE A 121 -25.87 2.25 13.28
C ILE A 121 -27.23 1.59 13.22
N THR A 122 -28.26 2.29 13.71
CA THR A 122 -29.66 1.96 13.47
C THR A 122 -30.30 3.11 12.69
N TYR A 123 -30.82 2.82 11.50
CA TYR A 123 -31.53 3.78 10.66
C TYR A 123 -33.00 3.39 10.58
N GLY A 124 -33.86 4.16 11.19
CA GLY A 124 -35.27 3.91 11.38
C GLY A 124 -35.67 3.72 12.85
N GLU A 125 -36.94 3.51 13.11
CA GLU A 125 -37.47 3.23 14.46
C GLU A 125 -37.24 1.76 14.83
N ASN A 126 -36.77 1.48 16.05
CA ASN A 126 -36.34 0.17 16.56
C ASN A 126 -37.37 -0.97 16.50
N SER A 127 -38.58 -0.74 16.02
CA SER A 127 -39.66 -1.72 15.95
C SER A 127 -40.32 -1.89 14.58
N ALA A 128 -39.78 -1.22 13.55
CA ALA A 128 -40.40 -1.20 12.22
C ALA A 128 -39.75 -2.21 11.27
N GLU A 129 -40.57 -2.83 10.40
CA GLU A 129 -40.11 -3.73 9.32
C GLU A 129 -39.11 -3.09 8.34
N ASN A 130 -38.92 -1.77 8.41
CA ASN A 130 -38.04 -0.97 7.53
C ASN A 130 -36.80 -0.38 8.25
N THR A 131 -36.37 -0.98 9.35
CA THR A 131 -35.14 -0.55 10.06
C THR A 131 -33.91 -1.19 9.44
N ASP A 132 -32.89 -0.39 9.16
CA ASP A 132 -31.60 -0.88 8.73
C ASP A 132 -30.60 -0.87 9.89
N HIS A 133 -29.76 -1.89 9.95
CA HIS A 133 -28.70 -2.04 10.95
C HIS A 133 -27.37 -2.27 10.26
N TYR A 134 -26.38 -1.46 10.61
CA TYR A 134 -25.04 -1.60 10.07
C TYR A 134 -23.99 -1.48 11.18
N THR A 135 -23.03 -2.39 11.20
CA THR A 135 -21.92 -2.38 12.16
C THR A 135 -20.58 -2.24 11.44
N LEU A 136 -19.77 -1.29 11.86
CA LEU A 136 -18.45 -1.00 11.33
C LEU A 136 -17.41 -1.06 12.44
N PRO A 137 -16.37 -1.91 12.35
CA PRO A 137 -15.22 -1.83 13.24
C PRO A 137 -14.35 -0.62 12.90
N PHE A 138 -13.86 0.11 13.90
CA PHE A 138 -12.95 1.23 13.74
C PHE A 138 -11.95 1.31 14.88
N GLY A 139 -10.83 1.99 14.66
CA GLY A 139 -9.81 2.26 15.69
C GLY A 139 -9.58 3.75 15.89
N VAL A 140 -9.38 4.17 17.13
CA VAL A 140 -9.03 5.55 17.47
C VAL A 140 -7.54 5.73 17.31
N ARG A 141 -7.12 6.59 16.37
CA ARG A 141 -5.71 6.90 16.11
C ARG A 141 -5.54 8.27 15.47
N THR A 142 -4.30 8.79 15.53
CA THR A 142 -3.86 9.97 14.78
C THR A 142 -2.60 9.67 13.97
N ILE A 143 -2.39 10.43 12.90
CA ILE A 143 -1.20 10.36 12.06
C ILE A 143 -0.64 11.77 11.92
N GLU A 144 0.67 11.90 12.04
CA GLU A 144 1.41 13.14 11.85
C GLU A 144 2.69 12.86 11.05
N VAL A 145 3.04 13.77 10.16
CA VAL A 145 4.30 13.73 9.40
C VAL A 145 5.05 15.03 9.66
N THR A 146 6.32 14.91 10.03
CA THR A 146 7.25 16.04 10.18
C THR A 146 8.33 15.95 9.11
N GLU A 147 9.27 16.87 9.09
CA GLU A 147 10.40 16.81 8.14
C GLU A 147 11.23 15.53 8.22
N LYS A 148 11.27 14.86 9.37
CA LYS A 148 12.12 13.69 9.61
C LYS A 148 11.37 12.45 10.09
N GLU A 149 10.13 12.58 10.55
CA GLU A 149 9.45 11.51 11.26
C GLU A 149 8.04 11.28 10.74
N PHE A 150 7.64 10.04 10.75
CA PHE A 150 6.25 9.60 10.69
C PHE A 150 5.81 9.24 12.11
N LYS A 151 4.64 9.72 12.53
CA LYS A 151 4.14 9.45 13.88
C LYS A 151 2.73 8.86 13.84
N ILE A 152 2.47 7.92 14.73
CA ILE A 152 1.14 7.38 15.03
C ILE A 152 0.88 7.63 16.51
N ASN A 153 -0.26 8.25 16.83
CA ASN A 153 -0.63 8.66 18.19
C ASN A 153 0.46 9.50 18.90
N GLY A 154 1.08 10.42 18.15
CA GLY A 154 2.17 11.27 18.65
C GLY A 154 3.52 10.57 18.87
N LYS A 155 3.58 9.23 18.73
CA LYS A 155 4.81 8.43 18.88
C LYS A 155 5.49 8.24 17.52
N ARG A 156 6.83 8.36 17.47
CA ARG A 156 7.61 8.03 16.26
C ARG A 156 7.32 6.60 15.84
N PHE A 157 6.98 6.42 14.58
CA PHE A 157 6.79 5.11 13.95
C PHE A 157 7.85 4.89 12.87
N TYR A 158 8.50 3.73 12.90
CA TYR A 158 9.46 3.30 11.90
C TYR A 158 8.90 2.09 11.14
N PHE A 159 8.71 2.22 9.84
CA PHE A 159 8.19 1.15 9.01
C PHE A 159 9.23 0.04 8.84
N LYS A 160 8.96 -1.12 9.42
CA LYS A 160 9.71 -2.37 9.22
C LYS A 160 8.84 -3.33 8.44
N GLY A 161 9.12 -3.50 7.14
CA GLY A 161 8.17 -4.27 6.38
C GLY A 161 8.57 -4.61 4.95
N PHE A 162 7.56 -4.79 4.13
CA PHE A 162 7.72 -5.34 2.79
C PHE A 162 6.82 -4.66 1.76
N GLY A 163 7.32 -4.58 0.50
CA GLY A 163 6.43 -4.70 -0.64
C GLY A 163 6.03 -6.17 -0.80
N LYS A 164 4.79 -6.43 -1.11
CA LYS A 164 4.32 -7.80 -1.37
C LYS A 164 3.34 -7.84 -2.54
N HIS A 165 3.01 -9.02 -3.01
CA HIS A 165 1.91 -9.27 -3.93
C HIS A 165 0.89 -10.23 -3.33
N GLU A 166 -0.38 -10.10 -3.70
CA GLU A 166 -1.36 -11.18 -3.53
C GLU A 166 -1.11 -12.21 -4.62
N ASP A 167 -0.26 -13.18 -4.32
CA ASP A 167 0.12 -14.25 -5.25
C ASP A 167 0.39 -15.56 -4.51
N SER A 168 -0.12 -16.65 -5.07
CA SER A 168 0.11 -18.00 -4.57
C SER A 168 0.19 -19.00 -5.70
N ASP A 169 0.79 -20.18 -5.43
CA ASP A 169 0.92 -21.24 -6.42
C ASP A 169 -0.43 -21.78 -6.92
N ILE A 170 -1.41 -21.88 -6.01
CA ILE A 170 -2.68 -22.56 -6.31
C ILE A 170 -3.72 -21.57 -6.83
N ARG A 171 -3.84 -20.40 -6.21
CA ARG A 171 -4.91 -19.44 -6.51
C ARG A 171 -4.46 -18.23 -7.31
N GLY A 172 -3.17 -18.09 -7.58
CA GLY A 172 -2.64 -16.87 -8.18
C GLY A 172 -3.01 -15.67 -7.33
N LYS A 173 -3.73 -14.70 -7.91
CA LYS A 173 -4.27 -13.51 -7.22
C LYS A 173 -5.64 -13.74 -6.57
N GLY A 174 -6.21 -14.94 -6.69
CA GLY A 174 -7.51 -15.25 -6.07
C GLY A 174 -7.45 -15.21 -4.54
N LEU A 175 -8.54 -14.76 -3.92
CA LEU A 175 -8.61 -14.67 -2.46
C LEU A 175 -8.28 -16.02 -1.78
N ASP A 176 -7.31 -15.99 -0.88
CA ASP A 176 -6.89 -17.10 -0.04
C ASP A 176 -6.73 -16.64 1.41
N GLN A 177 -7.80 -16.78 2.20
CA GLN A 177 -7.80 -16.34 3.59
C GLN A 177 -6.80 -17.13 4.45
N VAL A 178 -6.58 -18.41 4.15
CA VAL A 178 -5.60 -19.24 4.88
C VAL A 178 -4.18 -18.71 4.63
N LEU A 179 -3.88 -18.36 3.39
CA LEU A 179 -2.60 -17.75 3.04
C LEU A 179 -2.45 -16.37 3.69
N ASN A 180 -3.51 -15.55 3.74
CA ASN A 180 -3.48 -14.25 4.40
C ASN A 180 -3.09 -14.39 5.88
N VAL A 181 -3.68 -15.35 6.60
CA VAL A 181 -3.32 -15.65 8.00
C VAL A 181 -1.87 -16.14 8.09
N ARG A 182 -1.44 -17.02 7.18
CA ARG A 182 -0.06 -17.50 7.13
C ARG A 182 0.93 -16.35 6.92
N ASP A 183 0.64 -15.45 5.99
CA ASP A 183 1.47 -14.28 5.69
C ASP A 183 1.54 -13.34 6.91
N ALA A 184 0.41 -13.10 7.59
CA ALA A 184 0.37 -12.28 8.81
C ALA A 184 1.25 -12.88 9.93
N GLU A 185 1.18 -14.19 10.15
CA GLU A 185 2.02 -14.86 11.16
C GLU A 185 3.51 -14.82 10.78
N LEU A 186 3.85 -14.92 9.51
CA LEU A 186 5.24 -14.77 9.06
C LEU A 186 5.73 -13.32 9.22
N LEU A 187 4.88 -12.32 8.95
CA LEU A 187 5.22 -10.91 9.22
C LEU A 187 5.51 -10.68 10.70
N LYS A 188 4.67 -11.19 11.60
CA LYS A 188 4.93 -11.15 13.06
C LYS A 188 6.22 -11.87 13.44
N TRP A 189 6.42 -13.07 12.92
CA TRP A 189 7.63 -13.84 13.18
C TRP A 189 8.89 -13.07 12.77
N MET A 190 8.81 -12.31 11.66
CA MET A 190 9.89 -11.44 11.19
C MET A 190 10.13 -10.22 12.11
N GLY A 191 9.18 -9.82 12.95
CA GLY A 191 9.18 -8.53 13.62
C GLY A 191 8.81 -7.36 12.70
N ALA A 192 8.17 -7.67 11.57
CA ALA A 192 7.60 -6.66 10.67
C ALA A 192 6.34 -6.03 11.29
N ASN A 193 6.14 -4.75 11.04
CA ASN A 193 4.98 -3.98 11.52
C ASN A 193 4.17 -3.37 10.38
N SER A 194 4.62 -3.49 9.14
CA SER A 194 4.00 -2.80 8.00
C SER A 194 4.19 -3.54 6.68
N PHE A 195 3.36 -3.19 5.70
CA PHE A 195 3.55 -3.55 4.29
C PHE A 195 2.89 -2.54 3.36
N ARG A 196 3.29 -2.56 2.09
CA ARG A 196 2.65 -1.81 1.02
C ARG A 196 1.84 -2.76 0.13
N THR A 197 0.60 -2.36 -0.21
CA THR A 197 -0.27 -3.11 -1.11
C THR A 197 0.19 -2.97 -2.57
N SER A 198 1.41 -3.41 -2.85
CA SER A 198 2.01 -3.28 -4.19
C SER A 198 1.30 -4.16 -5.21
N HIS A 199 0.85 -3.68 -6.30
CA HIS A 199 0.69 -2.32 -6.85
C HIS A 199 -0.79 -2.15 -7.20
N TYR A 200 -1.69 -2.50 -6.29
CA TYR A 200 -3.14 -2.53 -6.47
C TYR A 200 -3.85 -2.73 -5.11
N PRO A 201 -5.13 -2.39 -5.00
CA PRO A 201 -5.91 -2.65 -3.79
C PRO A 201 -5.94 -4.15 -3.46
N TYR A 202 -5.58 -4.50 -2.22
CA TYR A 202 -5.66 -5.88 -1.72
C TYR A 202 -7.10 -6.24 -1.34
N SER A 203 -7.31 -7.51 -0.97
CA SER A 203 -8.64 -7.95 -0.53
C SER A 203 -9.05 -7.24 0.75
N GLU A 204 -10.34 -6.97 0.88
CA GLU A 204 -10.94 -6.38 2.08
C GLU A 204 -10.65 -7.24 3.32
N GLU A 205 -10.63 -8.57 3.14
CA GLU A 205 -10.29 -9.53 4.19
C GLU A 205 -8.84 -9.37 4.69
N MET A 206 -7.90 -8.97 3.81
CA MET A 206 -6.54 -8.65 4.22
C MET A 206 -6.50 -7.33 5.02
N MET A 207 -7.27 -6.33 4.61
CA MET A 207 -7.35 -5.06 5.33
C MET A 207 -7.96 -5.26 6.73
N GLN A 208 -9.04 -6.01 6.84
CA GLN A 208 -9.66 -6.39 8.11
C GLN A 208 -8.70 -7.20 9.00
N LEU A 209 -7.89 -8.09 8.41
CA LEU A 209 -6.89 -8.84 9.14
C LEU A 209 -5.80 -7.91 9.68
N ALA A 210 -5.34 -6.95 8.87
CA ALA A 210 -4.35 -5.96 9.28
C ALA A 210 -4.87 -5.06 10.40
N ASP A 211 -6.14 -4.63 10.35
CA ASP A 211 -6.77 -3.88 11.44
C ASP A 211 -6.70 -4.63 12.77
N ARG A 212 -7.10 -5.92 12.77
CA ARG A 212 -7.11 -6.76 13.98
C ARG A 212 -5.72 -7.15 14.47
N GLN A 213 -4.73 -7.22 13.57
CA GLN A 213 -3.38 -7.65 13.91
C GLN A 213 -2.43 -6.48 14.20
N GLY A 214 -2.87 -5.24 13.94
CA GLY A 214 -2.07 -4.03 14.15
C GLY A 214 -0.95 -3.85 13.11
N PHE A 215 -1.13 -4.35 11.88
CA PHE A 215 -0.21 -4.02 10.80
C PHE A 215 -0.54 -2.67 10.20
N VAL A 216 0.50 -1.89 9.91
CA VAL A 216 0.37 -0.59 9.26
C VAL A 216 0.48 -0.76 7.76
N ILE A 217 -0.43 -0.13 7.00
CA ILE A 217 -0.51 -0.27 5.56
C ILE A 217 -0.27 1.06 4.85
N ILE A 218 0.61 1.02 3.85
CA ILE A 218 0.67 2.00 2.76
C ILE A 218 -0.21 1.43 1.66
N ASP A 219 -1.38 2.05 1.44
CA ASP A 219 -2.38 1.52 0.53
C ASP A 219 -2.25 2.16 -0.85
N GLU A 220 -2.08 1.31 -1.89
CA GLU A 220 -1.65 1.75 -3.22
C GLU A 220 -2.70 1.48 -4.29
N VAL A 221 -2.94 2.49 -5.13
CA VAL A 221 -3.78 2.37 -6.31
C VAL A 221 -3.09 1.62 -7.44
N PRO A 222 -3.82 1.03 -8.41
CA PRO A 222 -3.23 0.30 -9.53
C PRO A 222 -2.62 1.24 -10.59
N ALA A 223 -1.78 2.19 -10.15
CA ALA A 223 -1.10 3.18 -11.00
C ALA A 223 0.38 2.81 -11.20
N VAL A 224 0.60 1.69 -11.86
CA VAL A 224 1.90 1.13 -12.25
C VAL A 224 2.00 1.04 -13.78
N GLY A 225 3.21 0.99 -14.33
CA GLY A 225 3.43 0.91 -15.78
C GLY A 225 3.38 2.26 -16.51
N MET A 226 3.44 3.37 -15.78
CA MET A 226 3.61 4.72 -16.34
C MET A 226 5.10 5.07 -16.52
N ASN A 227 5.92 4.07 -16.86
CA ASN A 227 7.33 4.18 -17.23
C ASN A 227 7.66 3.03 -18.19
N LEU A 228 8.49 3.28 -19.17
CA LEU A 228 8.84 2.26 -20.17
C LEU A 228 10.11 1.48 -19.85
N PHE A 229 10.95 1.99 -18.93
CA PHE A 229 12.22 1.37 -18.50
C PHE A 229 13.16 0.96 -19.65
N ILE A 230 13.14 1.72 -20.74
CA ILE A 230 14.02 1.52 -21.91
C ILE A 230 14.87 2.76 -22.15
N PRO A 231 16.14 2.62 -22.59
CA PRO A 231 16.97 3.77 -22.95
C PRO A 231 16.32 4.63 -24.02
N ASN A 232 16.37 5.94 -23.85
CA ASN A 232 15.75 6.91 -24.75
C ASN A 232 14.24 6.65 -24.98
N ALA A 233 13.54 6.27 -23.90
CA ALA A 233 12.10 6.09 -23.95
C ALA A 233 11.41 7.35 -24.50
N PRO A 234 10.38 7.21 -25.35
CA PRO A 234 9.55 8.36 -25.69
C PRO A 234 8.71 8.78 -24.48
N ASP A 235 8.29 10.04 -24.45
CA ASP A 235 7.46 10.59 -23.39
C ASP A 235 6.24 9.71 -23.12
N VAL A 236 5.92 9.58 -21.84
CA VAL A 236 4.83 8.74 -21.32
C VAL A 236 3.57 9.57 -21.14
N PHE A 237 3.69 10.77 -20.57
CA PHE A 237 2.55 11.67 -20.30
C PHE A 237 2.22 12.51 -21.52
N THR A 238 1.65 11.85 -22.53
CA THR A 238 1.27 12.44 -23.82
C THR A 238 -0.19 12.13 -24.17
N PRO A 239 -0.81 12.86 -25.12
CA PRO A 239 -2.18 12.57 -25.59
C PRO A 239 -2.39 11.13 -26.10
N GLU A 240 -1.33 10.47 -26.58
CA GLU A 240 -1.39 9.12 -27.14
C GLU A 240 -1.23 8.01 -26.11
N ARG A 241 -0.72 8.34 -24.89
CA ARG A 241 -0.38 7.35 -23.86
C ARG A 241 -1.10 7.61 -22.54
N VAL A 242 -0.47 8.36 -21.63
CA VAL A 242 -1.07 8.75 -20.34
C VAL A 242 -1.73 10.11 -20.52
N ASN A 243 -3.01 10.08 -20.85
CA ASN A 243 -3.79 11.23 -21.27
C ASN A 243 -4.94 11.56 -20.30
N GLU A 244 -5.84 12.45 -20.68
CA GLU A 244 -7.00 12.85 -19.89
C GLU A 244 -7.89 11.67 -19.48
N LYS A 245 -8.11 10.68 -20.36
CA LYS A 245 -8.92 9.50 -20.02
C LYS A 245 -8.23 8.63 -18.97
N THR A 246 -6.90 8.52 -19.02
CA THR A 246 -6.11 7.85 -18.01
C THR A 246 -6.20 8.59 -16.68
N LEU A 247 -6.14 9.94 -16.69
CA LEU A 247 -6.29 10.78 -15.51
C LEU A 247 -7.67 10.59 -14.86
N GLU A 248 -8.75 10.63 -15.63
CA GLU A 248 -10.11 10.43 -15.10
C GLU A 248 -10.31 9.02 -14.54
N HIS A 249 -9.74 8.01 -15.21
CA HIS A 249 -9.74 6.65 -14.66
C HIS A 249 -8.92 6.56 -13.36
N HIS A 250 -7.76 7.19 -13.29
CA HIS A 250 -6.93 7.25 -12.07
C HIS A 250 -7.70 7.91 -10.92
N LYS A 251 -8.36 9.03 -11.16
CA LYS A 251 -9.25 9.68 -10.18
C LYS A 251 -10.39 8.77 -9.73
N THR A 252 -10.92 7.95 -10.63
CA THR A 252 -12.00 7.01 -10.32
C THR A 252 -11.49 5.89 -9.39
N VAL A 253 -10.38 5.25 -9.72
CA VAL A 253 -9.82 4.18 -8.87
C VAL A 253 -9.36 4.70 -7.51
N LEU A 254 -8.91 5.97 -7.41
CA LEU A 254 -8.64 6.63 -6.13
C LEU A 254 -9.90 6.78 -5.27
N ARG A 255 -11.01 7.22 -5.87
CA ARG A 255 -12.29 7.30 -5.13
C ARG A 255 -12.75 5.94 -4.65
N GLU A 256 -12.68 4.93 -5.52
CA GLU A 256 -13.08 3.57 -5.19
C GLU A 256 -12.24 2.98 -4.06
N LEU A 257 -10.89 3.17 -4.11
CA LEU A 257 -10.00 2.77 -3.05
C LEU A 257 -10.33 3.48 -1.73
N TYR A 258 -10.43 4.82 -1.75
CA TYR A 258 -10.78 5.61 -0.59
C TYR A 258 -12.12 5.17 0.00
N GLN A 259 -13.17 5.04 -0.82
CA GLN A 259 -14.50 4.66 -0.36
C GLN A 259 -14.51 3.31 0.34
N ARG A 260 -13.75 2.34 -0.17
CA ARG A 260 -13.64 1.02 0.44
C ARG A 260 -12.84 1.05 1.75
N ASP A 261 -11.69 1.76 1.76
CA ASP A 261 -10.67 1.57 2.81
C ASP A 261 -10.57 2.75 3.79
N LYS A 262 -11.35 3.82 3.62
CA LYS A 262 -11.31 5.04 4.46
C LYS A 262 -11.49 4.78 5.96
N ASN A 263 -12.21 3.74 6.35
CA ASN A 263 -12.50 3.42 7.75
C ASN A 263 -11.51 2.42 8.38
N HIS A 264 -10.59 1.85 7.60
CA HIS A 264 -9.56 0.94 8.12
C HIS A 264 -8.49 1.70 8.90
N PRO A 265 -8.33 1.48 10.23
CA PRO A 265 -7.29 2.15 11.00
C PRO A 265 -5.88 1.72 10.58
N CYS A 266 -5.70 0.54 10.02
CA CYS A 266 -4.41 0.05 9.50
C CYS A 266 -3.89 0.87 8.33
N VAL A 267 -4.76 1.52 7.53
CA VAL A 267 -4.35 2.39 6.42
C VAL A 267 -3.88 3.72 6.98
N VAL A 268 -2.57 3.99 6.86
CA VAL A 268 -1.97 5.21 7.42
C VAL A 268 -1.48 6.18 6.35
N MET A 269 -1.38 5.74 5.10
CA MET A 269 -0.89 6.56 3.99
C MET A 269 -1.43 6.06 2.66
N TRP A 270 -1.82 6.98 1.77
CA TRP A 270 -2.24 6.70 0.41
C TRP A 270 -1.05 6.80 -0.55
N SER A 271 -0.77 5.73 -1.30
CA SER A 271 0.20 5.73 -2.40
C SER A 271 -0.53 5.86 -3.73
N VAL A 272 -0.29 6.96 -4.43
CA VAL A 272 -1.03 7.29 -5.66
C VAL A 272 -0.36 6.77 -6.93
N THR A 273 0.85 6.24 -6.84
CA THR A 273 1.57 5.71 -8.01
C THR A 273 2.81 4.91 -7.61
N ASN A 274 3.22 3.98 -8.49
CA ASN A 274 4.52 3.31 -8.41
C ASN A 274 5.33 3.57 -9.68
N GLU A 275 6.56 4.08 -9.48
CA GLU A 275 7.60 4.23 -10.49
C GLU A 275 7.15 4.94 -11.79
N PRO A 276 6.43 6.06 -11.73
CA PRO A 276 6.09 6.81 -12.93
C PRO A 276 7.33 7.47 -13.53
N HIS A 277 7.28 7.82 -14.81
CA HIS A 277 8.32 8.62 -15.45
C HIS A 277 8.25 10.08 -14.98
N SER A 278 8.61 10.30 -13.70
CA SER A 278 8.44 11.56 -12.98
C SER A 278 9.41 12.66 -13.41
N SER A 279 10.34 12.37 -14.32
CA SER A 279 11.25 13.36 -14.93
C SER A 279 10.56 14.24 -15.97
N GLU A 280 9.39 13.85 -16.50
CA GLU A 280 8.64 14.66 -17.43
C GLU A 280 7.90 15.81 -16.71
N GLU A 281 7.97 17.04 -17.26
CA GLU A 281 7.22 18.19 -16.73
C GLU A 281 5.69 17.95 -16.81
N SER A 282 5.22 17.24 -17.83
CA SER A 282 3.81 16.84 -17.99
C SER A 282 3.34 15.89 -16.87
N ALA A 283 4.24 15.09 -16.29
CA ALA A 283 3.94 14.27 -15.11
C ALA A 283 3.52 15.13 -13.92
N ARG A 284 4.16 16.28 -13.70
CA ARG A 284 3.81 17.20 -12.62
C ARG A 284 2.37 17.71 -12.73
N THR A 285 1.95 18.10 -13.92
CA THR A 285 0.56 18.53 -14.18
C THR A 285 -0.42 17.40 -13.87
N TYR A 286 -0.14 16.20 -14.36
CA TYR A 286 -0.97 15.03 -14.14
C TYR A 286 -1.11 14.69 -12.64
N PHE A 287 0.01 14.57 -11.92
CA PHE A 287 -0.02 14.20 -10.50
C PHE A 287 -0.51 15.31 -9.58
N THR A 288 -0.45 16.59 -9.99
CA THR A 288 -1.11 17.68 -9.28
C THR A 288 -2.61 17.44 -9.17
N GLU A 289 -3.25 17.02 -10.27
CA GLU A 289 -4.68 16.71 -10.28
C GLU A 289 -5.02 15.43 -9.50
N VAL A 290 -4.15 14.42 -9.56
CA VAL A 290 -4.28 13.17 -8.78
C VAL A 290 -4.21 13.45 -7.28
N VAL A 291 -3.21 14.19 -6.83
CA VAL A 291 -3.03 14.55 -5.40
C VAL A 291 -4.16 15.45 -4.90
N LYS A 292 -4.61 16.40 -5.71
CA LYS A 292 -5.77 17.24 -5.39
C LYS A 292 -7.03 16.38 -5.18
N GLN A 293 -7.21 15.33 -6.01
CA GLN A 293 -8.35 14.42 -5.86
C GLN A 293 -8.32 13.69 -4.52
N ILE A 294 -7.22 13.04 -4.16
CA ILE A 294 -7.17 12.27 -2.91
C ILE A 294 -7.27 13.19 -1.68
N ARG A 295 -6.65 14.37 -1.69
CA ARG A 295 -6.75 15.33 -0.60
C ARG A 295 -8.14 15.95 -0.45
N SER A 296 -8.95 15.96 -1.49
CA SER A 296 -10.35 16.37 -1.41
C SER A 296 -11.24 15.30 -0.74
N LEU A 297 -10.79 14.04 -0.73
CA LEU A 297 -11.50 12.92 -0.12
C LEU A 297 -11.04 12.70 1.34
N ASP A 298 -9.74 12.76 1.59
CA ASP A 298 -9.14 12.50 2.90
C ASP A 298 -8.15 13.58 3.30
N ASP A 299 -8.41 14.21 4.42
CA ASP A 299 -7.57 15.20 5.09
C ASP A 299 -6.84 14.63 6.34
N THR A 300 -7.02 13.34 6.62
CA THR A 300 -6.49 12.68 7.83
C THR A 300 -5.25 11.83 7.60
N ARG A 301 -4.99 11.45 6.36
CA ARG A 301 -3.84 10.61 5.98
C ARG A 301 -2.90 11.33 5.03
N PRO A 302 -1.59 11.20 5.20
CA PRO A 302 -0.60 11.68 4.24
C PRO A 302 -0.70 10.93 2.91
N VAL A 303 -0.21 11.60 1.86
CA VAL A 303 -0.17 11.11 0.48
C VAL A 303 1.27 10.92 0.06
N THR A 304 1.56 9.82 -0.62
CA THR A 304 2.84 9.53 -1.25
C THR A 304 2.69 9.00 -2.67
N GLY A 305 3.78 8.91 -3.37
CA GLY A 305 4.00 8.14 -4.58
C GLY A 305 5.41 7.56 -4.53
N VAL A 306 5.65 6.44 -5.19
CA VAL A 306 6.93 5.72 -5.12
C VAL A 306 7.79 6.03 -6.33
N MET A 307 9.00 6.54 -6.11
CA MET A 307 9.91 7.04 -7.16
C MET A 307 11.08 6.10 -7.42
N CYS A 308 11.47 5.96 -8.70
CA CYS A 308 12.66 5.23 -9.10
C CYS A 308 13.69 6.08 -9.87
N VAL A 309 13.31 7.27 -10.30
CA VAL A 309 14.23 8.20 -11.02
C VAL A 309 15.27 8.80 -10.11
N ASP A 310 16.29 9.42 -10.70
CA ASP A 310 17.27 10.23 -9.96
C ASP A 310 16.56 11.43 -9.31
N VAL A 311 16.99 11.80 -8.12
CA VAL A 311 16.40 12.93 -7.37
C VAL A 311 16.48 14.24 -8.15
N GLN A 312 17.53 14.45 -8.96
CA GLN A 312 17.70 15.68 -9.73
C GLN A 312 16.69 15.77 -10.88
N GLU A 313 16.23 14.64 -11.39
CA GLU A 313 15.26 14.55 -12.48
C GLU A 313 13.81 14.55 -11.97
N ASP A 314 13.57 14.25 -10.70
CA ASP A 314 12.22 14.14 -10.17
C ASP A 314 11.49 15.48 -10.11
N ASN A 315 10.27 15.51 -10.66
CA ASN A 315 9.41 16.70 -10.77
C ASN A 315 8.09 16.58 -9.99
N ILE A 316 7.85 15.49 -9.22
CA ILE A 316 6.53 15.28 -8.59
C ILE A 316 6.57 15.10 -7.07
N SER A 317 7.71 14.72 -6.46
CA SER A 317 7.76 14.42 -5.02
C SER A 317 7.50 15.63 -4.11
N GLN A 318 7.60 16.85 -4.62
CA GLN A 318 7.14 18.04 -3.88
C GLN A 318 5.64 18.02 -3.57
N LEU A 319 4.83 17.27 -4.35
CA LEU A 319 3.38 17.15 -4.17
C LEU A 319 3.00 16.24 -2.99
N PHE A 320 3.91 15.37 -2.54
CA PHE A 320 3.66 14.35 -1.53
C PHE A 320 4.06 14.80 -0.13
N ASP A 321 3.60 14.12 0.90
CA ASP A 321 3.92 14.40 2.29
C ASP A 321 5.15 13.59 2.77
N VAL A 322 5.35 12.40 2.21
CA VAL A 322 6.46 11.49 2.49
C VAL A 322 7.14 11.14 1.17
N VAL A 323 8.46 11.11 1.15
CA VAL A 323 9.25 10.64 0.00
C VAL A 323 9.38 9.13 0.09
N CYS A 324 8.89 8.41 -0.92
CA CYS A 324 9.06 6.96 -1.06
C CYS A 324 9.89 6.65 -2.29
N ILE A 325 10.94 5.83 -2.13
CA ILE A 325 11.88 5.51 -3.22
C ILE A 325 12.16 4.02 -3.34
N ASN A 326 12.33 3.56 -4.59
CA ASN A 326 12.79 2.22 -4.93
C ASN A 326 14.23 2.28 -5.39
N ARG A 327 15.12 1.45 -4.81
CA ARG A 327 16.55 1.46 -5.13
C ARG A 327 17.15 0.07 -5.23
N TYR A 328 17.90 -0.16 -6.31
CA TYR A 328 18.47 -1.46 -6.64
C TYR A 328 19.96 -1.35 -7.02
N PHE A 329 20.74 -0.61 -6.22
CA PHE A 329 22.20 -0.56 -6.34
C PHE A 329 22.80 -1.96 -6.16
N ALA A 330 23.85 -2.30 -6.90
CA ALA A 330 24.47 -3.64 -6.99
C ALA A 330 23.54 -4.74 -7.56
N TRP A 331 22.28 -4.43 -7.92
CA TRP A 331 21.40 -5.38 -8.60
C TRP A 331 21.15 -4.98 -10.06
N TYR A 332 20.38 -3.92 -10.33
CA TYR A 332 20.20 -3.40 -11.69
C TYR A 332 21.30 -2.43 -12.11
N LEU A 333 21.86 -1.70 -11.16
CA LEU A 333 23.01 -0.83 -11.35
C LEU A 333 24.22 -1.44 -10.64
N HIS A 334 25.39 -1.49 -11.31
CA HIS A 334 26.64 -2.06 -10.75
C HIS A 334 26.47 -3.49 -10.23
N THR A 335 25.78 -4.32 -10.99
CA THR A 335 25.41 -5.70 -10.63
C THR A 335 26.61 -6.47 -10.02
N GLY A 336 26.40 -7.06 -8.84
CA GLY A 336 27.41 -7.84 -8.13
C GLY A 336 28.43 -7.02 -7.33
N ARG A 337 28.34 -5.67 -7.34
CA ARG A 337 29.28 -4.76 -6.66
C ARG A 337 28.72 -4.28 -5.33
N ILE A 338 28.60 -5.18 -4.35
CA ILE A 338 28.01 -4.93 -3.02
C ILE A 338 28.65 -3.73 -2.32
N GLU A 339 29.96 -3.53 -2.48
CA GLU A 339 30.71 -2.42 -1.91
C GLU A 339 30.21 -1.04 -2.37
N THR A 340 29.44 -0.98 -3.46
CA THR A 340 28.89 0.28 -3.97
C THR A 340 27.58 0.67 -3.28
N ILE A 341 26.90 -0.25 -2.60
CA ILE A 341 25.58 -0.01 -2.01
C ILE A 341 25.62 1.11 -0.98
N TYR A 342 26.44 0.94 0.06
CA TYR A 342 26.46 1.89 1.16
C TYR A 342 26.70 3.34 0.72
N PRO A 343 27.79 3.67 -0.03
CA PRO A 343 28.04 5.06 -0.42
C PRO A 343 26.97 5.62 -1.37
N MET A 344 26.42 4.80 -2.28
CA MET A 344 25.41 5.26 -3.23
C MET A 344 24.05 5.46 -2.55
N MET A 345 23.60 4.49 -1.76
CA MET A 345 22.31 4.57 -1.05
C MET A 345 22.30 5.72 -0.05
N LYS A 346 23.38 5.87 0.75
CA LYS A 346 23.50 6.96 1.71
C LYS A 346 23.41 8.32 1.02
N LYS A 347 24.19 8.50 -0.04
CA LYS A 347 24.18 9.77 -0.80
C LYS A 347 22.82 10.06 -1.40
N ASP A 348 22.18 9.06 -2.00
CA ASP A 348 20.86 9.22 -2.61
C ASP A 348 19.81 9.61 -1.56
N LEU A 349 19.79 8.94 -0.39
CA LEU A 349 18.90 9.29 0.72
C LEU A 349 19.11 10.74 1.19
N GLU A 350 20.37 11.16 1.36
CA GLU A 350 20.73 12.53 1.76
C GLU A 350 20.25 13.54 0.70
N ASP A 351 20.44 13.26 -0.58
CA ASP A 351 20.03 14.14 -1.69
C ASP A 351 18.49 14.29 -1.74
N TRP A 352 17.73 13.19 -1.54
CA TRP A 352 16.25 13.24 -1.48
C TRP A 352 15.75 14.08 -0.31
N HIS A 353 16.30 13.85 0.88
CA HIS A 353 15.93 14.62 2.05
C HIS A 353 16.32 16.11 1.93
N ALA A 354 17.53 16.39 1.42
CA ALA A 354 18.00 17.76 1.21
C ALA A 354 17.14 18.55 0.20
N LYS A 355 16.62 17.88 -0.85
CA LYS A 355 15.78 18.52 -1.86
C LYS A 355 14.39 18.82 -1.36
N TYR A 356 13.77 17.91 -0.62
CA TYR A 356 12.33 17.98 -0.30
C TYR A 356 12.03 18.29 1.16
N HIS A 357 12.98 18.17 2.09
CA HIS A 357 12.78 18.38 3.53
C HIS A 357 11.63 17.54 4.10
N LYS A 358 11.55 16.26 3.71
CA LYS A 358 10.53 15.30 4.10
C LYS A 358 11.17 14.02 4.61
N PRO A 359 10.46 13.23 5.45
CA PRO A 359 10.94 11.92 5.84
C PRO A 359 10.98 11.01 4.60
N VAL A 360 11.95 10.10 4.58
CA VAL A 360 12.16 9.17 3.47
C VAL A 360 11.83 7.75 3.90
N ILE A 361 11.12 7.01 3.06
CA ILE A 361 10.92 5.56 3.20
C ILE A 361 11.54 4.89 1.97
N VAL A 362 12.43 3.93 2.18
CA VAL A 362 12.89 3.05 1.11
C VAL A 362 11.83 1.98 0.91
N THR A 363 11.05 2.11 -0.16
CA THR A 363 9.87 1.26 -0.39
C THR A 363 10.17 0.01 -1.19
N GLU A 364 11.34 -0.07 -1.83
CA GLU A 364 11.85 -1.29 -2.45
C GLU A 364 13.37 -1.29 -2.51
N TYR A 365 13.94 -2.38 -2.04
CA TYR A 365 15.32 -2.81 -2.28
C TYR A 365 15.40 -4.33 -2.12
N GLY A 366 16.14 -5.02 -2.99
CA GLY A 366 16.18 -6.47 -2.97
C GLY A 366 16.94 -7.06 -4.16
N ALA A 367 17.36 -8.31 -4.03
CA ALA A 367 18.09 -9.07 -5.05
C ALA A 367 17.40 -10.41 -5.31
N ASP A 368 17.24 -10.79 -6.58
CA ASP A 368 16.70 -12.10 -6.92
C ASP A 368 17.62 -13.23 -6.40
N THR A 369 17.03 -14.24 -5.76
CA THR A 369 17.73 -15.29 -5.03
C THR A 369 17.05 -16.64 -5.22
N ILE A 370 17.79 -17.58 -5.69
CA ILE A 370 17.30 -18.97 -5.89
C ILE A 370 17.43 -19.69 -4.56
N ALA A 371 16.31 -20.11 -3.99
CA ALA A 371 16.30 -20.86 -2.73
C ALA A 371 17.16 -22.12 -2.82
N GLY A 372 18.05 -22.31 -1.84
CA GLY A 372 19.00 -23.42 -1.80
C GLY A 372 20.26 -23.24 -2.66
N MET A 373 20.41 -22.09 -3.35
CA MET A 373 21.66 -21.78 -4.03
C MET A 373 22.65 -21.12 -3.07
N HIS A 374 23.66 -21.87 -2.67
CA HIS A 374 24.70 -21.43 -1.75
C HIS A 374 26.07 -21.33 -2.43
N LYS A 375 26.79 -20.23 -2.20
CA LYS A 375 28.16 -20.05 -2.70
C LYS A 375 28.97 -19.04 -1.89
N LEU A 376 30.21 -19.39 -1.61
CA LEU A 376 31.21 -18.53 -1.00
C LEU A 376 32.50 -18.50 -1.85
N PRO A 377 33.07 -17.33 -2.18
CA PRO A 377 32.44 -16.00 -1.98
C PRO A 377 31.09 -15.92 -2.66
N GLU A 378 30.24 -15.03 -2.13
CA GLU A 378 28.88 -14.84 -2.62
C GLU A 378 28.84 -14.43 -4.11
N VAL A 379 27.83 -14.90 -4.81
CA VAL A 379 27.54 -14.54 -6.20
C VAL A 379 26.09 -14.15 -6.35
N ILE A 380 25.77 -13.35 -7.34
CA ILE A 380 24.37 -13.00 -7.66
C ILE A 380 23.51 -14.28 -7.73
N PHE A 381 22.27 -14.20 -7.28
CA PHE A 381 21.30 -15.26 -7.09
C PHE A 381 21.56 -16.23 -5.92
N SER A 382 22.72 -16.20 -5.25
CA SER A 382 22.93 -17.01 -4.03
C SER A 382 22.22 -16.40 -2.81
N GLU A 383 21.92 -17.22 -1.82
CA GLU A 383 21.30 -16.74 -0.58
C GLU A 383 22.25 -15.84 0.21
N GLU A 384 23.56 -16.12 0.18
CA GLU A 384 24.58 -15.27 0.80
C GLU A 384 24.62 -13.87 0.17
N TYR A 385 24.48 -13.79 -1.16
CA TYR A 385 24.41 -12.49 -1.85
C TYR A 385 23.20 -11.68 -1.42
N GLN A 386 22.04 -12.31 -1.25
CA GLN A 386 20.84 -11.61 -0.78
C GLN A 386 21.05 -11.07 0.63
N VAL A 387 21.66 -11.84 1.52
CA VAL A 387 21.97 -11.39 2.89
C VAL A 387 22.91 -10.19 2.87
N SER A 388 24.07 -10.30 2.22
CA SER A 388 25.04 -9.21 2.13
C SER A 388 24.46 -7.95 1.47
N TYR A 389 23.62 -8.15 0.43
CA TYR A 389 22.92 -7.07 -0.25
C TYR A 389 22.00 -6.29 0.71
N LEU A 390 21.19 -7.00 1.50
CA LEU A 390 20.25 -6.38 2.44
C LEU A 390 21.03 -5.71 3.60
N GLU A 391 22.06 -6.33 4.14
CA GLU A 391 22.87 -5.78 5.23
C GLU A 391 23.54 -4.45 4.83
N GLU A 392 24.09 -4.34 3.62
CA GLU A 392 24.70 -3.10 3.17
C GLU A 392 23.69 -1.98 2.93
N ASN A 393 22.50 -2.30 2.38
CA ASN A 393 21.40 -1.33 2.30
C ASN A 393 20.95 -0.88 3.68
N ASN A 394 20.76 -1.82 4.62
CA ASN A 394 20.36 -1.53 5.99
C ASN A 394 21.37 -0.63 6.71
N ARG A 395 22.68 -0.85 6.49
CA ARG A 395 23.74 0.01 7.04
C ARG A 395 23.62 1.46 6.54
N ALA A 396 23.32 1.66 5.26
CA ALA A 396 23.11 3.00 4.70
C ALA A 396 21.84 3.66 5.28
N ILE A 397 20.75 2.92 5.33
CA ILE A 397 19.46 3.36 5.90
C ILE A 397 19.63 3.81 7.36
N ASP A 398 20.32 3.00 8.17
CA ASP A 398 20.56 3.31 9.60
C ASP A 398 21.45 4.53 9.83
N SER A 399 22.24 4.94 8.84
CA SER A 399 23.10 6.13 8.93
C SER A 399 22.35 7.46 8.75
N CYS A 400 21.02 7.42 8.44
CA CYS A 400 20.20 8.58 8.12
C CYS A 400 19.02 8.71 9.10
N ASP A 401 19.01 9.73 9.96
CA ASP A 401 18.01 9.94 11.03
C ASP A 401 16.63 10.34 10.51
N PHE A 402 16.55 10.83 9.28
CA PHE A 402 15.34 11.22 8.57
C PHE A 402 14.67 10.06 7.80
N VAL A 403 15.27 8.87 7.79
CA VAL A 403 14.63 7.69 7.21
C VAL A 403 13.58 7.16 8.19
N ALA A 404 12.33 7.19 7.75
CA ALA A 404 11.18 6.75 8.53
C ALA A 404 10.84 5.27 8.34
N GLY A 405 11.50 4.57 7.41
CA GLY A 405 11.25 3.15 7.22
C GLY A 405 11.94 2.50 6.04
N GLU A 406 11.81 1.17 6.06
CA GLU A 406 12.36 0.26 5.07
C GLU A 406 11.34 -0.84 4.72
N HIS A 407 11.01 -0.96 3.43
CA HIS A 407 10.25 -2.07 2.89
C HIS A 407 11.09 -2.87 1.92
N ILE A 408 11.37 -4.12 2.25
CA ILE A 408 12.13 -5.02 1.38
C ILE A 408 11.26 -5.45 0.20
N TRP A 409 11.80 -5.46 -1.00
CA TRP A 409 11.21 -6.08 -2.16
C TRP A 409 11.83 -7.47 -2.37
N ALA A 410 11.11 -8.53 -2.04
CA ALA A 410 9.71 -8.58 -1.66
C ALA A 410 9.52 -9.53 -0.46
N PHE A 411 8.32 -9.55 0.11
CA PHE A 411 7.95 -10.52 1.15
C PHE A 411 8.16 -11.96 0.69
N ALA A 412 7.57 -12.33 -0.43
CA ALA A 412 7.69 -13.65 -1.02
C ALA A 412 7.90 -13.57 -2.54
N ASP A 413 8.52 -14.59 -3.11
CA ASP A 413 8.57 -14.77 -4.56
C ASP A 413 7.16 -14.77 -5.15
N PHE A 414 7.02 -14.25 -6.36
CA PHE A 414 5.74 -14.16 -7.04
C PHE A 414 5.86 -14.38 -8.54
N MET A 415 4.76 -14.76 -9.18
CA MET A 415 4.74 -15.03 -10.61
C MET A 415 4.82 -13.75 -11.44
N THR A 416 5.58 -13.83 -12.53
CA THR A 416 5.70 -12.78 -13.54
C THR A 416 5.47 -13.36 -14.94
N SER A 417 5.41 -12.52 -15.95
CA SER A 417 5.59 -12.97 -17.34
C SER A 417 7.00 -13.56 -17.52
N PHE A 418 7.15 -14.50 -18.45
CA PHE A 418 8.45 -15.08 -18.75
C PHE A 418 9.41 -14.08 -19.37
N GLY A 419 10.66 -14.10 -18.94
CA GLY A 419 11.71 -13.23 -19.45
C GLY A 419 13.08 -13.64 -18.95
N LEU A 420 14.13 -13.19 -19.64
CA LEU A 420 15.52 -13.53 -19.29
C LEU A 420 15.93 -13.10 -17.89
N ARG A 421 15.28 -12.07 -17.34
CA ARG A 421 15.55 -11.54 -15.99
C ARG A 421 14.71 -12.22 -14.91
N ARG A 422 13.76 -13.10 -15.27
CA ARG A 422 12.79 -13.73 -14.35
C ARG A 422 12.79 -15.24 -14.52
N ILE A 423 13.59 -15.90 -13.70
CA ILE A 423 13.69 -17.36 -13.68
C ILE A 423 12.55 -17.89 -12.82
N ASP A 424 11.46 -18.38 -13.47
CA ASP A 424 10.27 -18.87 -12.79
C ASP A 424 9.66 -17.82 -11.82
N GLY A 425 9.43 -16.61 -12.34
CA GLY A 425 8.88 -15.47 -11.59
C GLY A 425 9.96 -14.53 -10.99
N ASN A 426 9.52 -13.58 -10.17
CA ASN A 426 10.40 -12.70 -9.40
C ASN A 426 10.90 -13.45 -8.16
N LYS A 427 12.20 -13.50 -7.96
CA LYS A 427 12.86 -14.26 -6.87
C LYS A 427 13.44 -13.35 -5.77
N LYS A 428 13.01 -12.09 -5.71
CA LYS A 428 13.47 -11.17 -4.66
C LYS A 428 12.84 -11.40 -3.30
N GLY A 429 11.83 -12.28 -3.21
CA GLY A 429 11.24 -12.66 -1.93
C GLY A 429 12.28 -13.14 -0.92
N ILE A 430 12.10 -12.77 0.34
CA ILE A 430 12.85 -13.40 1.45
C ILE A 430 12.22 -14.75 1.85
N PHE A 431 10.98 -14.97 1.42
CA PHE A 431 10.33 -16.28 1.39
C PHE A 431 10.16 -16.73 -0.05
N THR A 432 10.15 -18.06 -0.26
CA THR A 432 9.73 -18.62 -1.55
C THR A 432 8.23 -18.34 -1.80
N ARG A 433 7.74 -18.60 -2.99
CA ARG A 433 6.30 -18.49 -3.31
C ARG A 433 5.44 -19.38 -2.41
N GLN A 434 5.98 -20.51 -1.95
CA GLN A 434 5.37 -21.45 -0.98
C GLN A 434 5.56 -21.03 0.48
N ARG A 435 6.14 -19.83 0.74
CA ARG A 435 6.42 -19.28 2.08
C ARG A 435 7.47 -20.08 2.86
N GLN A 436 8.44 -20.71 2.18
CA GLN A 436 9.63 -21.24 2.83
C GLN A 436 10.65 -20.11 3.03
N PRO A 437 11.26 -19.97 4.21
CA PRO A 437 12.23 -18.91 4.46
C PRO A 437 13.55 -19.17 3.69
N LYS A 438 14.13 -18.14 3.11
CA LYS A 438 15.52 -18.11 2.64
C LYS A 438 16.43 -17.59 3.77
N ALA A 439 17.75 -17.67 3.63
CA ALA A 439 18.70 -17.20 4.63
C ALA A 439 18.45 -15.74 5.05
N ALA A 440 18.07 -14.88 4.12
CA ALA A 440 17.74 -13.47 4.38
C ALA A 440 16.59 -13.29 5.39
N ALA A 441 15.63 -14.23 5.46
CA ALA A 441 14.55 -14.14 6.44
C ALA A 441 15.08 -14.17 7.88
N PHE A 442 16.08 -14.99 8.15
CA PHE A 442 16.69 -15.08 9.49
C PHE A 442 17.56 -13.86 9.82
N ALA A 443 18.33 -13.35 8.84
CA ALA A 443 19.14 -12.15 9.02
C ALA A 443 18.29 -10.92 9.33
N ILE A 444 17.24 -10.68 8.53
CA ILE A 444 16.33 -9.55 8.71
C ILE A 444 15.49 -9.70 9.99
N ARG A 445 15.02 -10.91 10.31
CA ARG A 445 14.33 -11.15 11.57
C ARG A 445 15.20 -10.76 12.77
N LYS A 446 16.45 -11.18 12.79
CA LYS A 446 17.39 -10.79 13.85
C LYS A 446 17.46 -9.26 13.97
N ARG A 447 17.71 -8.57 12.86
CA ARG A 447 17.80 -7.10 12.82
C ARG A 447 16.51 -6.42 13.34
N TRP A 448 15.34 -6.84 12.89
CA TRP A 448 14.09 -6.15 13.25
C TRP A 448 13.61 -6.42 14.67
N LEU A 449 14.00 -7.53 15.27
CA LEU A 449 13.73 -7.82 16.69
C LEU A 449 14.70 -7.08 17.62
N GLU A 450 15.89 -6.72 17.15
CA GLU A 450 16.89 -5.94 17.92
C GLU A 450 16.67 -4.42 17.77
N LYS A 451 15.96 -3.96 16.74
CA LYS A 451 15.62 -2.56 16.44
C LYS A 451 14.23 -2.19 17.02
#